data_95a85e1924b1f304be3ed594a74aa4cb
#
_entry.id   95a85e1924b1f304be3ed594a74aa4cb
#
_cell.length_a   1.000
_cell.length_b   1.000
_cell.length_c   1.000
_cell.angle_alpha   90.00
_cell.angle_beta   90.00
_cell.angle_gamma   90.00
#
_symmetry.space_group_name_H-M   'P 1'
#
loop_
_entity.id
_entity.type
_entity.pdbx_description
1 polymer ?
#
loop_
_entity_poly.entity_id
_entity_poly.type
_entity_poly.pdbx_seq_one_letter_code
_entity_poly.pdbx_strand_id
1 'polypeptide(L)'
;EDVRETIAQSLNKRFGTAFGVNNILMTVGAASGLNVILKTILDPEDEVITFAPYFVEYGNYVRNYDGILVVVPPNTVDFQPDLEAFSSRITERTKAVIINTPNNPTGVVYSDATLKRMADILRAKETEFKTTIPLISDEPYRELAYDGVEVPYVTKYYADTVVCYSYSKS
;
A
#
# COMPACT_ATOMS: atom_id res chain seq x y z
N GLU A 1 2.41 0.57 29.65
CA GLU A 1 3.32 0.28 28.56
C GLU A 1 2.57 0.19 27.26
N ASP A 2 3.22 0.57 26.27
CA ASP A 2 2.55 0.93 25.07
C ASP A 2 2.29 -0.30 24.20
N VAL A 3 1.03 -0.56 23.89
CA VAL A 3 0.61 -1.61 22.94
C VAL A 3 1.38 -1.49 21.62
N ARG A 4 1.74 -0.28 21.21
CA ARG A 4 2.53 -0.01 19.99
C ARG A 4 3.93 -0.65 20.09
N GLU A 5 4.55 -0.64 21.25
CA GLU A 5 5.85 -1.31 21.45
C GLU A 5 5.74 -2.82 21.25
N THR A 6 4.72 -3.44 21.83
CA THR A 6 4.44 -4.87 21.65
C THR A 6 4.22 -5.22 20.17
N ILE A 7 3.46 -4.37 19.45
CA ILE A 7 3.23 -4.54 18.00
C ILE A 7 4.55 -4.41 17.23
N ALA A 8 5.35 -3.38 17.52
CA ALA A 8 6.64 -3.18 16.86
C ALA A 8 7.58 -4.38 17.06
N GLN A 9 7.69 -4.88 18.29
CA GLN A 9 8.50 -6.07 18.61
C GLN A 9 8.01 -7.32 17.86
N SER A 10 6.69 -7.52 17.79
CA SER A 10 6.08 -8.62 17.04
C SER A 10 6.40 -8.55 15.54
N LEU A 11 6.27 -7.37 14.94
CA LEU A 11 6.62 -7.14 13.53
C LEU A 11 8.10 -7.36 13.27
N ASN A 12 8.98 -6.87 14.16
CA ASN A 12 10.42 -7.05 14.05
C ASN A 12 10.81 -8.53 14.10
N LYS A 13 10.20 -9.28 15.02
CA LYS A 13 10.44 -10.73 15.14
C LYS A 13 9.94 -11.49 13.91
N ARG A 14 8.77 -11.15 13.39
CA ARG A 14 8.11 -11.85 12.29
C ARG A 14 8.74 -11.53 10.94
N PHE A 15 9.06 -10.27 10.71
CA PHE A 15 9.45 -9.78 9.38
C PHE A 15 10.91 -9.29 9.30
N GLY A 16 11.66 -9.29 10.41
CA GLY A 16 13.05 -8.81 10.43
C GLY A 16 13.17 -7.31 10.21
N THR A 17 12.16 -6.55 10.65
CA THR A 17 12.17 -5.08 10.62
C THR A 17 12.86 -4.50 11.87
N ALA A 18 13.03 -3.19 11.92
CA ALA A 18 13.62 -2.46 13.05
C ALA A 18 12.67 -1.33 13.53
N PHE A 19 11.38 -1.62 13.64
CA PHE A 19 10.39 -0.64 14.09
C PHE A 19 10.50 -0.36 15.59
N GLY A 20 10.35 0.89 15.95
CA GLY A 20 10.12 1.34 17.31
C GLY A 20 8.68 1.82 17.51
N VAL A 21 8.35 2.26 18.72
CA VAL A 21 7.02 2.76 19.08
C VAL A 21 6.55 3.91 18.19
N ASN A 22 7.47 4.74 17.72
CA ASN A 22 7.15 5.89 16.86
C ASN A 22 6.82 5.51 15.40
N ASN A 23 7.08 4.26 15.01
CA ASN A 23 6.66 3.74 13.71
C ASN A 23 5.24 3.18 13.70
N ILE A 24 4.59 3.09 14.86
CA ILE A 24 3.27 2.51 15.02
C ILE A 24 2.25 3.59 15.37
N LEU A 25 1.24 3.74 14.54
CA LEU A 25 0.10 4.60 14.77
C LEU A 25 -1.17 3.75 14.95
N MET A 26 -1.86 3.92 16.07
CA MET A 26 -3.11 3.22 16.35
C MET A 26 -4.29 3.97 15.73
N THR A 27 -5.11 3.24 14.98
CA THR A 27 -6.31 3.79 14.34
C THR A 27 -7.51 2.85 14.55
N VAL A 28 -8.71 3.32 14.24
CA VAL A 28 -9.93 2.50 14.29
C VAL A 28 -10.04 1.67 12.99
N GLY A 29 -9.19 0.65 12.87
CA GLY A 29 -9.10 -0.22 11.71
C GLY A 29 -8.31 0.39 10.52
N ALA A 30 -8.06 -0.43 9.49
CA ALA A 30 -7.27 -0.06 8.32
C ALA A 30 -7.90 1.10 7.52
N ALA A 31 -9.22 1.14 7.39
CA ALA A 31 -9.93 2.22 6.69
C ALA A 31 -9.68 3.60 7.33
N SER A 32 -9.65 3.67 8.67
CA SER A 32 -9.29 4.90 9.37
C SER A 32 -7.82 5.27 9.14
N GLY A 33 -6.93 4.28 9.14
CA GLY A 33 -5.51 4.48 8.80
C GLY A 33 -5.32 5.08 7.42
N LEU A 34 -5.99 4.52 6.41
CA LEU A 34 -5.97 5.05 5.03
C LEU A 34 -6.45 6.50 4.98
N ASN A 35 -7.56 6.83 5.64
CA ASN A 35 -8.07 8.20 5.66
C ASN A 35 -7.12 9.17 6.38
N VAL A 36 -6.48 8.75 7.47
CA VAL A 36 -5.47 9.58 8.16
C VAL A 36 -4.29 9.88 7.25
N ILE A 37 -3.76 8.86 6.55
CA ILE A 37 -2.65 9.03 5.62
C ILE A 37 -3.04 9.99 4.50
N LEU A 38 -4.15 9.72 3.81
CA LEU A 38 -4.60 10.52 2.68
C LEU A 38 -4.86 11.98 3.10
N LYS A 39 -5.50 12.19 4.25
CA LYS A 39 -5.68 13.54 4.82
C LYS A 39 -4.37 14.28 5.07
N THR A 40 -3.33 13.54 5.41
CA THR A 40 -2.02 14.13 5.77
C THR A 40 -1.20 14.53 4.55
N ILE A 41 -1.34 13.77 3.45
CA ILE A 41 -0.43 13.91 2.31
C ILE A 41 -1.06 14.58 1.08
N LEU A 42 -2.39 14.57 0.94
CA LEU A 42 -3.06 15.08 -0.26
C LEU A 42 -3.31 16.59 -0.17
N ASP A 43 -2.95 17.26 -1.24
CA ASP A 43 -3.47 18.56 -1.65
C ASP A 43 -4.56 18.37 -2.73
N PRO A 44 -5.42 19.37 -2.98
CA PRO A 44 -6.41 19.28 -4.06
C PRO A 44 -5.79 18.94 -5.42
N GLU A 45 -6.44 18.03 -6.15
CA GLU A 45 -6.01 17.50 -7.46
C GLU A 45 -4.76 16.59 -7.44
N ASP A 46 -4.18 16.28 -6.28
CA ASP A 46 -3.16 15.24 -6.18
C ASP A 46 -3.70 13.88 -6.63
N GLU A 47 -2.86 13.12 -7.29
CA GLU A 47 -3.22 11.81 -7.84
C GLU A 47 -2.80 10.68 -6.89
N VAL A 48 -3.71 9.74 -6.68
CA VAL A 48 -3.44 8.48 -5.97
C VAL A 48 -3.68 7.32 -6.92
N ILE A 49 -2.66 6.49 -7.15
CA ILE A 49 -2.76 5.34 -8.05
C ILE A 49 -3.22 4.10 -7.29
N THR A 50 -4.09 3.31 -7.91
CA THR A 50 -4.42 1.94 -7.47
C THR A 50 -4.61 1.02 -8.66
N PHE A 51 -4.71 -0.30 -8.42
CA PHE A 51 -4.77 -1.34 -9.44
C PHE A 51 -6.13 -2.02 -9.45
N ALA A 52 -6.79 -2.04 -10.60
CA ALA A 52 -8.05 -2.77 -10.74
C ALA A 52 -7.83 -4.30 -10.81
N PRO A 53 -8.73 -5.13 -10.24
CA PRO A 53 -9.84 -4.75 -9.38
C PRO A 53 -9.36 -4.31 -7.99
N TYR A 54 -10.04 -3.34 -7.40
CA TYR A 54 -9.66 -2.77 -6.10
C TYR A 54 -10.87 -2.62 -5.17
N PHE A 55 -10.63 -2.39 -3.89
CA PHE A 55 -11.67 -2.11 -2.92
C PHE A 55 -12.31 -0.74 -3.21
N VAL A 56 -13.60 -0.76 -3.54
CA VAL A 56 -14.33 0.39 -4.11
C VAL A 56 -14.25 1.67 -3.27
N GLU A 57 -14.09 1.54 -1.95
CA GLU A 57 -14.02 2.67 -1.04
C GLU A 57 -12.77 3.55 -1.23
N TYR A 58 -11.71 3.06 -1.87
CA TYR A 58 -10.52 3.90 -2.15
C TYR A 58 -10.90 5.15 -2.95
N GLY A 59 -11.85 5.03 -3.88
CA GLY A 59 -12.36 6.17 -4.63
C GLY A 59 -13.04 7.22 -3.75
N ASN A 60 -13.76 6.78 -2.72
CA ASN A 60 -14.39 7.67 -1.76
C ASN A 60 -13.33 8.32 -0.84
N TYR A 61 -12.38 7.52 -0.32
CA TYR A 61 -11.34 8.03 0.57
C TYR A 61 -10.49 9.10 -0.10
N VAL A 62 -10.08 8.92 -1.36
CA VAL A 62 -9.28 9.88 -2.10
C VAL A 62 -10.10 11.16 -2.37
N ARG A 63 -11.35 11.03 -2.81
CA ARG A 63 -12.23 12.18 -3.08
C ARG A 63 -12.58 12.99 -1.84
N ASN A 64 -12.63 12.38 -0.67
CA ASN A 64 -12.89 13.10 0.59
C ASN A 64 -11.85 14.18 0.89
N TYR A 65 -10.70 14.12 0.23
CA TYR A 65 -9.58 15.05 0.38
C TYR A 65 -9.22 15.73 -0.95
N ASP A 66 -10.21 15.87 -1.82
CA ASP A 66 -10.09 16.53 -3.13
C ASP A 66 -9.03 15.93 -4.07
N GLY A 67 -8.60 14.69 -3.80
CA GLY A 67 -7.67 13.94 -4.64
C GLY A 67 -8.35 13.24 -5.82
N ILE A 68 -7.55 12.81 -6.78
CA ILE A 68 -7.95 12.08 -7.98
C ILE A 68 -7.48 10.64 -7.90
N LEU A 69 -8.39 9.67 -7.95
CA LEU A 69 -8.01 8.26 -8.04
C LEU A 69 -7.67 7.89 -9.48
N VAL A 70 -6.43 7.52 -9.72
CA VAL A 70 -5.92 7.02 -11.01
C VAL A 70 -5.88 5.49 -10.96
N VAL A 71 -6.61 4.84 -11.85
CA VAL A 71 -6.74 3.38 -11.83
C VAL A 71 -5.90 2.74 -12.94
N VAL A 72 -4.97 1.88 -12.56
CA VAL A 72 -4.27 1.00 -13.51
C VAL A 72 -5.23 -0.11 -13.96
N PRO A 73 -5.39 -0.37 -15.28
CA PRO A 73 -6.26 -1.43 -15.77
C PRO A 73 -5.89 -2.81 -15.22
N PRO A 74 -6.87 -3.74 -15.10
CA PRO A 74 -6.59 -5.07 -14.60
C PRO A 74 -5.79 -5.89 -15.62
N ASN A 75 -4.78 -6.60 -15.14
CA ASN A 75 -4.26 -7.77 -15.83
C ASN A 75 -5.17 -8.97 -15.46
N THR A 76 -5.91 -9.47 -16.43
CA THR A 76 -6.91 -10.54 -16.21
C THR A 76 -6.33 -11.95 -16.32
N VAL A 77 -5.04 -12.09 -16.58
CA VAL A 77 -4.39 -13.41 -16.69
C VAL A 77 -4.10 -13.97 -15.29
N ASP A 78 -3.49 -13.18 -14.43
CA ASP A 78 -3.07 -13.59 -13.09
C ASP A 78 -3.39 -12.56 -12.00
N PHE A 79 -3.97 -11.44 -12.37
CA PHE A 79 -4.28 -10.30 -11.49
C PHE A 79 -3.06 -9.69 -10.77
N GLN A 80 -1.84 -9.98 -11.23
CA GLN A 80 -0.69 -9.20 -10.81
C GLN A 80 -0.78 -7.79 -11.43
N PRO A 81 -0.26 -6.75 -10.79
CA PRO A 81 -0.22 -5.41 -11.35
C PRO A 81 0.42 -5.35 -12.74
N ASP A 82 -0.23 -4.67 -13.68
CA ASP A 82 0.40 -4.28 -14.95
C ASP A 82 1.39 -3.15 -14.68
N LEU A 83 2.67 -3.50 -14.61
CA LEU A 83 3.73 -2.57 -14.23
C LEU A 83 4.12 -1.60 -15.35
N GLU A 84 3.85 -1.92 -16.61
CA GLU A 84 4.06 -1.00 -17.74
C GLU A 84 2.98 0.08 -17.73
N ALA A 85 1.72 -0.34 -17.61
CA ALA A 85 0.60 0.58 -17.46
C ALA A 85 0.75 1.42 -16.16
N PHE A 86 1.23 0.84 -15.06
CA PHE A 86 1.54 1.56 -13.83
C PHE A 86 2.56 2.67 -14.07
N SER A 87 3.73 2.32 -14.62
CA SER A 87 4.80 3.28 -14.89
C SER A 87 4.35 4.46 -15.75
N SER A 88 3.51 4.20 -16.75
CA SER A 88 2.99 5.23 -17.65
C SER A 88 1.97 6.18 -17.02
N ARG A 89 1.34 5.77 -15.90
CA ARG A 89 0.34 6.58 -15.19
C ARG A 89 0.89 7.44 -14.08
N ILE A 90 2.16 7.26 -13.71
CA ILE A 90 2.80 8.11 -12.71
C ILE A 90 3.15 9.46 -13.35
N THR A 91 2.64 10.52 -12.76
CA THR A 91 2.85 11.92 -13.16
C THR A 91 3.51 12.73 -12.04
N GLU A 92 3.83 13.99 -12.29
CA GLU A 92 4.31 14.93 -11.28
C GLU A 92 3.29 15.17 -10.15
N ARG A 93 1.99 14.89 -10.40
CA ARG A 93 0.91 14.99 -9.41
C ARG A 93 0.68 13.71 -8.61
N THR A 94 1.35 12.63 -8.97
CA THR A 94 1.21 11.36 -8.24
C THR A 94 1.79 11.51 -6.83
N LYS A 95 0.91 11.44 -5.83
CA LYS A 95 1.23 11.65 -4.41
C LYS A 95 1.35 10.38 -3.63
N ALA A 96 0.68 9.32 -4.04
CA ALA A 96 0.75 8.01 -3.39
C ALA A 96 0.31 6.89 -4.32
N VAL A 97 0.67 5.66 -3.94
CA VAL A 97 0.15 4.43 -4.56
C VAL A 97 -0.49 3.58 -3.47
N ILE A 98 -1.72 3.11 -3.69
CA ILE A 98 -2.39 2.16 -2.80
C ILE A 98 -2.37 0.78 -3.44
N ILE A 99 -1.82 -0.19 -2.71
CA ILE A 99 -1.92 -1.62 -3.04
C ILE A 99 -2.67 -2.36 -1.95
N ASN A 100 -3.28 -3.49 -2.32
CA ASN A 100 -3.96 -4.38 -1.39
C ASN A 100 -3.52 -5.82 -1.70
N THR A 101 -2.79 -6.43 -0.79
CA THR A 101 -2.24 -7.78 -0.96
C THR A 101 -2.19 -8.53 0.37
N PRO A 102 -2.94 -9.65 0.56
CA PRO A 102 -3.88 -10.26 -0.40
C PRO A 102 -5.01 -9.31 -0.84
N ASN A 103 -5.36 -9.37 -2.11
CA ASN A 103 -6.25 -8.38 -2.74
C ASN A 103 -7.73 -8.68 -2.47
N ASN A 104 -8.49 -7.65 -2.21
CA ASN A 104 -9.94 -7.65 -2.29
C ASN A 104 -10.38 -6.94 -3.58
N PRO A 105 -11.01 -7.62 -4.58
CA PRO A 105 -11.77 -8.87 -4.42
C PRO A 105 -11.08 -10.15 -4.92
N THR A 106 -9.89 -10.10 -5.52
CA THR A 106 -9.34 -11.24 -6.29
C THR A 106 -8.71 -12.34 -5.44
N GLY A 107 -8.31 -12.04 -4.21
CA GLY A 107 -7.54 -12.93 -3.35
C GLY A 107 -6.06 -13.07 -3.72
N VAL A 108 -5.62 -12.41 -4.78
CA VAL A 108 -4.23 -12.53 -5.26
C VAL A 108 -3.24 -11.93 -4.28
N VAL A 109 -2.15 -12.65 -4.06
CA VAL A 109 -0.96 -12.15 -3.36
C VAL A 109 0.05 -11.66 -4.40
N TYR A 110 0.50 -10.42 -4.26
CA TYR A 110 1.54 -9.88 -5.16
C TYR A 110 2.87 -10.57 -4.91
N SER A 111 3.53 -10.97 -5.99
CA SER A 111 4.80 -11.69 -5.92
C SER A 111 5.96 -10.78 -5.49
N ASP A 112 7.03 -11.39 -4.97
CA ASP A 112 8.30 -10.70 -4.68
C ASP A 112 8.83 -9.96 -5.91
N ALA A 113 8.74 -10.58 -7.08
CA ALA A 113 9.19 -9.97 -8.34
C ALA A 113 8.38 -8.73 -8.69
N THR A 114 7.05 -8.80 -8.51
CA THR A 114 6.13 -7.68 -8.72
C THR A 114 6.48 -6.51 -7.78
N LEU A 115 6.63 -6.79 -6.49
CA LEU A 115 6.92 -5.75 -5.49
C LEU A 115 8.30 -5.11 -5.69
N LYS A 116 9.32 -5.89 -6.04
CA LYS A 116 10.66 -5.36 -6.37
C LYS A 116 10.58 -4.44 -7.58
N ARG A 117 9.95 -4.88 -8.66
CA ARG A 117 9.82 -4.08 -9.88
C ARG A 117 9.01 -2.81 -9.65
N MET A 118 7.94 -2.89 -8.87
CA MET A 118 7.14 -1.72 -8.47
C MET A 118 8.00 -0.70 -7.69
N ALA A 119 8.79 -1.17 -6.73
CA ALA A 119 9.71 -0.33 -5.97
C ALA A 119 10.76 0.34 -6.87
N ASP A 120 11.30 -0.36 -7.87
CA ASP A 120 12.27 0.20 -8.81
C ASP A 120 11.62 1.30 -9.68
N ILE A 121 10.39 1.10 -10.13
CA ILE A 121 9.62 2.11 -10.86
C ILE A 121 9.40 3.35 -10.00
N LEU A 122 8.97 3.18 -8.74
CA LEU A 122 8.75 4.29 -7.84
C LEU A 122 10.03 5.11 -7.63
N ARG A 123 11.17 4.46 -7.30
CA ARG A 123 12.47 5.16 -7.12
C ARG A 123 12.88 5.93 -8.36
N ALA A 124 12.68 5.36 -9.55
CA ALA A 124 13.00 6.02 -10.81
C ALA A 124 12.13 7.28 -10.99
N LYS A 125 10.83 7.18 -10.70
CA LYS A 125 9.88 8.29 -10.81
C LYS A 125 10.10 9.38 -9.75
N GLU A 126 10.43 9.01 -8.52
CA GLU A 126 10.84 9.97 -7.48
C GLU A 126 12.07 10.78 -7.90
N THR A 127 13.03 10.10 -8.53
CA THR A 127 14.23 10.77 -9.07
C THR A 127 13.87 11.72 -10.22
N GLU A 128 13.00 11.27 -11.13
CA GLU A 128 12.53 12.04 -12.28
C GLU A 128 11.79 13.31 -11.85
N PHE A 129 10.84 13.17 -10.92
CA PHE A 129 9.96 14.27 -10.50
C PHE A 129 10.45 15.03 -9.25
N LYS A 130 11.54 14.56 -8.62
CA LYS A 130 12.11 15.14 -7.39
C LYS A 130 11.09 15.22 -6.24
N THR A 131 10.31 14.17 -6.10
CA THR A 131 9.24 14.04 -5.08
C THR A 131 9.35 12.69 -4.40
N THR A 132 8.66 12.52 -3.28
CA THR A 132 8.48 11.23 -2.61
C THR A 132 7.08 10.70 -2.92
N ILE A 133 6.98 9.42 -3.31
CA ILE A 133 5.72 8.75 -3.66
C ILE A 133 5.53 7.57 -2.70
N PRO A 134 4.92 7.77 -1.51
CA PRO A 134 4.71 6.69 -0.57
C PRO A 134 3.84 5.57 -1.14
N LEU A 135 4.24 4.34 -0.82
CA LEU A 135 3.47 3.13 -1.10
C LEU A 135 2.62 2.78 0.13
N ILE A 136 1.30 2.84 -0.02
CA ILE A 136 0.35 2.50 1.02
C ILE A 136 -0.10 1.06 0.79
N SER A 137 0.30 0.15 1.67
CA SER A 137 -0.06 -1.26 1.61
C SER A 137 -1.23 -1.53 2.56
N ASP A 138 -2.41 -1.77 1.99
CA ASP A 138 -3.60 -2.14 2.74
C ASP A 138 -3.63 -3.66 2.94
N GLU A 139 -3.38 -4.11 4.17
CA GLU A 139 -3.11 -5.51 4.49
C GLU A 139 -4.06 -6.15 5.51
N PRO A 140 -5.37 -5.87 5.51
CA PRO A 140 -6.28 -6.48 6.48
C PRO A 140 -6.43 -8.00 6.32
N TYR A 141 -6.07 -8.53 5.15
CA TYR A 141 -6.22 -9.95 4.81
C TYR A 141 -4.91 -10.75 4.89
N ARG A 142 -3.85 -10.19 5.44
CA ARG A 142 -2.52 -10.83 5.51
C ARG A 142 -2.54 -12.24 6.08
N GLU A 143 -3.38 -12.48 7.09
CA GLU A 143 -3.49 -13.77 7.76
C GLU A 143 -4.40 -14.77 7.03
N LEU A 144 -5.07 -14.35 5.94
CA LEU A 144 -5.99 -15.17 5.15
C LEU A 144 -5.34 -15.70 3.86
N ALA A 145 -4.05 -15.97 3.90
CA ALA A 145 -3.35 -16.68 2.83
C ALA A 145 -3.37 -18.19 3.11
N TYR A 146 -3.71 -18.98 2.10
CA TYR A 146 -3.87 -20.43 2.20
C TYR A 146 -2.76 -21.16 1.43
N ASP A 147 -2.74 -22.48 1.52
CA ASP A 147 -1.83 -23.37 0.77
C ASP A 147 -0.34 -23.06 0.93
N GLY A 148 0.04 -22.52 2.08
CA GLY A 148 1.43 -22.19 2.38
C GLY A 148 1.96 -20.96 1.63
N VAL A 149 1.09 -20.16 1.01
CA VAL A 149 1.49 -18.91 0.36
C VAL A 149 1.98 -17.91 1.41
N GLU A 150 3.23 -17.48 1.27
CA GLU A 150 3.78 -16.41 2.08
C GLU A 150 3.38 -15.05 1.49
N VAL A 151 2.81 -14.18 2.34
CA VAL A 151 2.50 -12.80 1.96
C VAL A 151 3.74 -11.94 2.19
N PRO A 152 4.39 -11.40 1.14
CA PRO A 152 5.56 -10.58 1.30
C PRO A 152 5.29 -9.35 2.17
N TYR A 153 6.28 -8.93 2.97
CA TYR A 153 6.14 -7.72 3.77
C TYR A 153 6.70 -6.52 2.99
N VAL A 154 5.83 -5.64 2.56
CA VAL A 154 6.10 -4.63 1.52
C VAL A 154 7.23 -3.68 1.90
N THR A 155 7.39 -3.34 3.18
CA THR A 155 8.48 -2.47 3.65
C THR A 155 9.89 -3.00 3.37
N LYS A 156 10.04 -4.30 3.07
CA LYS A 156 11.32 -4.89 2.67
C LYS A 156 11.78 -4.48 1.28
N TYR A 157 10.87 -4.03 0.44
CA TYR A 157 11.14 -3.70 -0.97
C TYR A 157 11.27 -2.20 -1.20
N TYR A 158 10.52 -1.41 -0.43
CA TYR A 158 10.45 0.03 -0.59
C TYR A 158 10.37 0.72 0.77
N ALA A 159 11.30 1.67 1.01
CA ALA A 159 11.44 2.29 2.33
C ALA A 159 10.26 3.23 2.67
N ASP A 160 9.79 3.98 1.67
CA ASP A 160 8.68 4.91 1.84
C ASP A 160 7.34 4.18 1.77
N THR A 161 7.17 3.20 2.66
CA THR A 161 5.97 2.36 2.75
C THR A 161 5.24 2.59 4.06
N VAL A 162 3.92 2.74 3.98
CA VAL A 162 3.01 2.71 5.13
C VAL A 162 2.12 1.47 5.03
N VAL A 163 2.11 0.64 6.07
CA VAL A 163 1.27 -0.55 6.12
C VAL A 163 0.02 -0.26 6.96
N CYS A 164 -1.15 -0.44 6.37
CA CYS A 164 -2.43 -0.39 7.05
C CYS A 164 -2.90 -1.82 7.34
N TYR A 165 -2.84 -2.21 8.60
CA TYR A 165 -3.24 -3.53 9.07
C TYR A 165 -4.45 -3.45 10.01
N SER A 166 -5.21 -4.52 10.10
CA SER A 166 -6.35 -4.62 11.03
C SER A 166 -6.47 -6.03 11.57
N TYR A 167 -6.70 -6.15 12.88
CA TYR A 167 -7.03 -7.42 13.52
C TYR A 167 -8.47 -7.87 13.30
N SER A 168 -9.30 -7.09 12.60
CA SER A 168 -10.72 -7.39 12.39
C SER A 168 -10.97 -8.54 11.40
N LYS A 169 -9.96 -8.94 10.65
CA LYS A 169 -10.05 -10.00 9.62
C LYS A 169 -9.15 -11.22 9.91
N SER A 170 -8.39 -11.17 11.01
CA SER A 170 -7.51 -12.26 11.45
C SER A 170 -8.09 -13.06 12.60
#